data_ea931c07a3372ac4c14ac43c5f5380e8
#
_entry.id   ea931c07a3372ac4c14ac43c5f5380e8
#
_cell.length_a   1.000
_cell.length_b   1.000
_cell.length_c   1.000
_cell.angle_alpha   90.00
_cell.angle_beta   90.00
_cell.angle_gamma   90.00
#
_symmetry.space_group_name_H-M   'P 1'
#
loop_
_entity.id
_entity.type
_entity.pdbx_description
1 polymer ?
#
loop_
_entity_poly.entity_id
_entity_poly.type
_entity_poly.pdbx_seq_one_letter_code
_entity_poly.pdbx_strand_id
1 'polypeptide(L)'
;MLFVVASHGHCFDGLSSAVLFTRLMHERGLSQAKFEYKACGYGMNQQRNDEKLLVGDENAILDYRFKSSPKLTWYFDHHRTAFPSETDRAAFEAAHNPHYFFDATYSSCTKLIADTGKKRFGFSDPNLEPLVRFADIVDSARFDSPEQAIDRSDPIMRLVSVVEHYGDDGFYAQLVPDLLHKPLAEVAASSAINERYKPLGKKHERFVERVREKSEVQGRVVFVDMTDTLLESVGKFVTYALFPESVYSVLVGVLKGGPKISVGYNPWSGQPLDADISAICARYGGGGHPVVGGISFAANDVERARLVAREIAKELAG
;
A
#
# COMPACT_ATOMS: atom_id res chain seq x y z
N MET A 1 -25.54 6.70 -17.34
CA MET A 1 -24.93 7.11 -16.07
C MET A 1 -23.46 6.72 -16.10
N LEU A 2 -22.59 7.64 -15.74
CA LEU A 2 -21.13 7.44 -15.64
C LEU A 2 -20.70 7.52 -14.16
N PHE A 3 -20.08 6.46 -13.65
CA PHE A 3 -19.34 6.49 -12.40
C PHE A 3 -17.88 6.79 -12.67
N VAL A 4 -17.30 7.76 -11.97
CA VAL A 4 -15.86 7.92 -11.87
C VAL A 4 -15.41 7.43 -10.50
N VAL A 5 -14.56 6.42 -10.50
CA VAL A 5 -14.03 5.76 -9.28
C VAL A 5 -12.55 6.13 -9.16
N ALA A 6 -12.27 7.07 -8.27
CA ALA A 6 -10.91 7.46 -7.93
C ALA A 6 -10.42 6.61 -6.75
N SER A 7 -9.34 5.89 -6.90
CA SER A 7 -8.78 5.08 -5.83
C SER A 7 -7.25 5.20 -5.77
N HIS A 8 -6.65 4.76 -4.68
CA HIS A 8 -5.20 4.74 -4.54
C HIS A 8 -4.58 3.88 -5.66
N GLY A 9 -3.80 4.52 -6.50
CA GLY A 9 -3.08 3.89 -7.60
C GLY A 9 -1.83 3.18 -7.10
N HIS A 10 -1.34 2.19 -7.89
CA HIS A 10 -0.16 1.40 -7.50
C HIS A 10 -0.33 0.75 -6.10
N CYS A 11 -1.57 0.44 -5.73
CA CYS A 11 -1.97 -0.17 -4.46
C CYS A 11 -2.96 -1.30 -4.70
N PHE A 12 -2.71 -2.46 -4.08
CA PHE A 12 -3.61 -3.62 -4.24
C PHE A 12 -4.94 -3.39 -3.52
N ASP A 13 -4.94 -2.70 -2.38
CA ASP A 13 -6.16 -2.33 -1.67
C ASP A 13 -6.99 -1.32 -2.47
N GLY A 14 -6.36 -0.30 -3.07
CA GLY A 14 -7.05 0.66 -3.93
C GLY A 14 -7.70 0.02 -5.15
N LEU A 15 -7.03 -0.94 -5.81
CA LEU A 15 -7.59 -1.73 -6.91
C LEU A 15 -8.77 -2.57 -6.41
N SER A 16 -8.58 -3.33 -5.33
CA SER A 16 -9.59 -4.23 -4.77
C SER A 16 -10.82 -3.45 -4.29
N SER A 17 -10.62 -2.27 -3.72
CA SER A 17 -11.69 -1.33 -3.35
C SER A 17 -12.51 -0.90 -4.58
N ALA A 18 -11.86 -0.62 -5.71
CA ALA A 18 -12.56 -0.28 -6.95
C ALA A 18 -13.39 -1.46 -7.48
N VAL A 19 -12.88 -2.70 -7.40
CA VAL A 19 -13.63 -3.92 -7.77
C VAL A 19 -14.86 -4.09 -6.88
N LEU A 20 -14.68 -4.05 -5.56
CA LEU A 20 -15.79 -4.23 -4.63
C LEU A 20 -16.86 -3.15 -4.76
N PHE A 21 -16.45 -1.90 -4.87
CA PHE A 21 -17.37 -0.79 -5.08
C PHE A 21 -18.17 -0.96 -6.38
N THR A 22 -17.53 -1.32 -7.48
CA THR A 22 -18.21 -1.56 -8.75
C THR A 22 -19.23 -2.70 -8.64
N ARG A 23 -18.85 -3.82 -8.00
CA ARG A 23 -19.77 -4.93 -7.74
C ARG A 23 -20.93 -4.51 -6.85
N LEU A 24 -20.67 -3.75 -5.79
CA LEU A 24 -21.73 -3.20 -4.92
C LEU A 24 -22.73 -2.35 -5.73
N MET A 25 -22.26 -1.52 -6.65
CA MET A 25 -23.14 -0.72 -7.52
C MET A 25 -23.95 -1.61 -8.49
N HIS A 26 -23.34 -2.67 -9.03
CA HIS A 26 -24.06 -3.64 -9.88
C HIS A 26 -25.21 -4.32 -9.10
N GLU A 27 -24.97 -4.78 -7.89
CA GLU A 27 -26.00 -5.40 -7.03
C GLU A 27 -27.11 -4.42 -6.62
N ARG A 28 -26.82 -3.13 -6.62
CA ARG A 28 -27.82 -2.05 -6.41
C ARG A 28 -28.63 -1.70 -7.69
N GLY A 29 -28.53 -2.51 -8.75
CA GLY A 29 -29.27 -2.34 -9.99
C GLY A 29 -28.61 -1.40 -11.00
N LEU A 30 -27.33 -1.06 -10.83
CA LEU A 30 -26.58 -0.13 -11.68
C LEU A 30 -25.60 -0.86 -12.61
N SER A 31 -25.87 -2.11 -12.96
CA SER A 31 -24.99 -2.93 -13.83
C SER A 31 -24.82 -2.39 -15.25
N GLN A 32 -25.72 -1.52 -15.71
CA GLN A 32 -25.64 -0.87 -17.02
C GLN A 32 -24.90 0.48 -16.99
N ALA A 33 -24.45 0.93 -15.83
CA ALA A 33 -23.64 2.14 -15.73
C ALA A 33 -22.24 1.91 -16.31
N LYS A 34 -21.64 2.98 -16.83
CA LYS A 34 -20.22 2.98 -17.21
C LYS A 34 -19.39 3.32 -15.99
N PHE A 35 -18.24 2.65 -15.86
CA PHE A 35 -17.27 2.93 -14.82
C PHE A 35 -15.95 3.37 -15.44
N GLU A 36 -15.42 4.51 -14.98
CA GLU A 36 -14.07 4.97 -15.29
C GLU A 36 -13.25 4.98 -14.00
N TYR A 37 -12.05 4.40 -14.06
CA TYR A 37 -11.15 4.28 -12.92
C TYR A 37 -10.03 5.31 -13.02
N LYS A 38 -9.73 5.96 -11.91
CA LYS A 38 -8.66 6.97 -11.77
C LYS A 38 -7.73 6.56 -10.64
N ALA A 39 -6.52 6.17 -11.01
CA ALA A 39 -5.47 5.84 -10.07
C ALA A 39 -4.84 7.12 -9.50
N CYS A 40 -5.01 7.35 -8.21
CA CYS A 40 -4.51 8.53 -7.49
C CYS A 40 -3.25 8.19 -6.71
N GLY A 41 -2.32 9.13 -6.58
CA GLY A 41 -1.09 8.95 -5.81
C GLY A 41 -0.76 10.15 -4.94
N TYR A 42 0.09 9.92 -3.94
CA TYR A 42 0.51 10.95 -2.99
C TYR A 42 1.74 11.77 -3.47
N GLY A 43 2.41 11.33 -4.54
CA GLY A 43 3.52 12.06 -5.14
C GLY A 43 3.09 13.36 -5.81
N MET A 44 3.96 14.38 -5.85
CA MET A 44 3.64 15.70 -6.43
C MET A 44 3.11 15.62 -7.87
N ASN A 45 3.60 14.69 -8.68
CA ASN A 45 3.15 14.48 -10.05
C ASN A 45 1.95 13.55 -10.19
N GLN A 46 1.49 12.94 -9.10
CA GLN A 46 0.38 11.99 -9.07
C GLN A 46 -0.87 12.58 -8.40
N GLN A 47 -0.76 13.78 -7.82
CA GLN A 47 -1.91 14.51 -7.28
C GLN A 47 -2.74 15.06 -8.45
N ARG A 48 -3.98 14.60 -8.53
CA ARG A 48 -4.90 15.04 -9.58
C ARG A 48 -5.67 16.27 -9.14
N ASN A 49 -5.90 17.18 -10.09
CA ASN A 49 -6.81 18.30 -9.87
C ASN A 49 -8.24 17.77 -9.81
N ASP A 50 -9.02 18.21 -8.81
CA ASP A 50 -10.38 17.75 -8.54
C ASP A 50 -11.33 17.95 -9.70
N GLU A 51 -11.20 19.05 -10.44
CA GLU A 51 -12.03 19.33 -11.60
C GLU A 51 -11.90 18.26 -12.70
N LYS A 52 -10.75 17.56 -12.75
CA LYS A 52 -10.48 16.47 -13.68
C LYS A 52 -10.73 15.09 -13.09
N LEU A 53 -10.92 15.01 -11.76
CA LEU A 53 -11.10 13.76 -11.04
C LEU A 53 -12.59 13.41 -10.90
N LEU A 54 -13.43 14.39 -10.55
CA LEU A 54 -14.85 14.17 -10.25
C LEU A 54 -15.72 14.67 -11.41
N VAL A 55 -15.71 13.95 -12.53
CA VAL A 55 -16.38 14.35 -13.79
C VAL A 55 -17.54 13.43 -14.18
N GLY A 56 -17.86 12.43 -13.36
CA GLY A 56 -18.97 11.51 -13.57
C GLY A 56 -20.32 12.10 -13.15
N ASP A 57 -21.39 11.40 -13.50
CA ASP A 57 -22.72 11.62 -12.90
C ASP A 57 -22.69 11.24 -11.42
N GLU A 58 -21.95 10.19 -11.07
CA GLU A 58 -21.61 9.74 -9.73
C GLU A 58 -20.08 9.65 -9.59
N ASN A 59 -19.55 10.07 -8.44
CA ASN A 59 -18.12 10.09 -8.20
C ASN A 59 -17.77 9.44 -6.85
N ALA A 60 -16.86 8.47 -6.87
CA ALA A 60 -16.37 7.81 -5.67
C ALA A 60 -14.90 8.12 -5.43
N ILE A 61 -14.52 8.34 -4.19
CA ILE A 61 -13.13 8.31 -3.73
C ILE A 61 -12.99 7.13 -2.76
N LEU A 62 -12.06 6.21 -3.05
CA LEU A 62 -11.83 4.98 -2.30
C LEU A 62 -10.35 4.86 -1.94
N ASP A 63 -10.05 4.48 -0.69
CA ASP A 63 -8.68 4.23 -0.25
C ASP A 63 -7.74 5.42 -0.51
N TYR A 64 -8.28 6.61 -0.48
CA TYR A 64 -7.54 7.83 -0.78
C TYR A 64 -8.09 9.02 0.02
N ARG A 65 -7.23 10.05 0.21
CA ARG A 65 -7.58 11.22 1.01
C ARG A 65 -8.91 11.85 0.61
N PHE A 66 -9.67 12.26 1.60
CA PHE A 66 -10.93 12.99 1.42
C PHE A 66 -10.71 14.29 0.67
N LYS A 67 -11.67 14.62 -0.15
CA LYS A 67 -11.73 15.90 -0.83
C LYS A 67 -13.13 16.47 -0.77
N SER A 68 -13.28 17.60 -0.11
CA SER A 68 -14.56 18.30 -0.07
C SER A 68 -14.95 18.81 -1.45
N SER A 69 -16.01 18.25 -2.01
CA SER A 69 -16.57 18.66 -3.30
C SER A 69 -18.06 18.34 -3.36
N PRO A 70 -18.90 19.23 -3.90
CA PRO A 70 -20.32 18.93 -4.10
C PRO A 70 -20.55 17.84 -5.14
N LYS A 71 -19.52 17.47 -5.92
CA LYS A 71 -19.58 16.39 -6.91
C LYS A 71 -19.21 15.02 -6.32
N LEU A 72 -18.61 14.96 -5.13
CA LEU A 72 -18.30 13.69 -4.47
C LEU A 72 -19.60 13.08 -3.94
N THR A 73 -19.92 11.87 -4.37
CA THR A 73 -21.15 11.17 -3.99
C THR A 73 -20.89 9.99 -3.08
N TRP A 74 -19.73 9.33 -3.21
CA TRP A 74 -19.30 8.18 -2.41
C TRP A 74 -17.89 8.37 -1.87
N TYR A 75 -17.68 8.00 -0.60
CA TYR A 75 -16.36 8.01 0.03
C TYR A 75 -16.16 6.80 0.93
N PHE A 76 -15.00 6.12 0.77
CA PHE A 76 -14.55 5.08 1.66
C PHE A 76 -13.06 5.23 1.92
N ASP A 77 -12.65 5.30 3.18
CA ASP A 77 -11.23 5.31 3.54
C ASP A 77 -11.01 4.86 4.99
N HIS A 78 -9.83 4.31 5.25
CA HIS A 78 -9.41 3.82 6.56
C HIS A 78 -8.11 4.49 7.06
N HIS A 79 -7.49 5.33 6.26
CA HIS A 79 -6.23 5.96 6.63
C HIS A 79 -6.41 7.02 7.72
N ARG A 80 -5.57 6.99 8.78
CA ARG A 80 -5.56 8.06 9.80
C ARG A 80 -5.28 9.45 9.21
N THR A 81 -4.63 9.50 8.05
CA THR A 81 -4.30 10.70 7.29
C THR A 81 -5.31 11.00 6.17
N ALA A 82 -6.50 10.41 6.23
CA ALA A 82 -7.59 10.60 5.27
C ALA A 82 -7.96 12.06 5.05
N PHE A 83 -7.84 12.88 6.07
CA PHE A 83 -8.19 14.30 6.03
C PHE A 83 -6.92 15.15 6.03
N PRO A 84 -6.57 15.80 4.88
CA PRO A 84 -5.37 16.63 4.79
C PRO A 84 -5.36 17.86 5.71
N SER A 85 -6.54 18.34 6.09
CA SER A 85 -6.71 19.48 6.99
C SER A 85 -7.91 19.30 7.92
N GLU A 86 -7.95 20.07 9.01
CA GLU A 86 -9.13 20.16 9.89
C GLU A 86 -10.37 20.65 9.14
N THR A 87 -10.20 21.49 8.12
CA THR A 87 -11.30 21.95 7.26
C THR A 87 -11.89 20.79 6.46
N ASP A 88 -11.07 19.87 5.94
CA ASP A 88 -11.56 18.69 5.23
C ASP A 88 -12.32 17.76 6.16
N ARG A 89 -11.82 17.54 7.39
CA ARG A 89 -12.52 16.76 8.41
C ARG A 89 -13.86 17.38 8.77
N ALA A 90 -13.90 18.69 9.04
CA ALA A 90 -15.13 19.39 9.35
C ALA A 90 -16.14 19.34 8.18
N ALA A 91 -15.68 19.43 6.94
CA ALA A 91 -16.52 19.31 5.75
C ALA A 91 -17.10 17.90 5.60
N PHE A 92 -16.31 16.85 5.88
CA PHE A 92 -16.78 15.46 5.90
C PHE A 92 -17.90 15.27 6.93
N GLU A 93 -17.69 15.74 8.16
CA GLU A 93 -18.65 15.62 9.26
C GLU A 93 -19.94 16.43 8.98
N ALA A 94 -19.80 17.66 8.46
CA ALA A 94 -20.93 18.53 8.14
C ALA A 94 -21.75 18.04 6.91
N ALA A 95 -21.17 17.26 6.03
CA ALA A 95 -21.86 16.76 4.84
C ALA A 95 -23.03 15.84 5.17
N HIS A 96 -23.00 15.14 6.33
CA HIS A 96 -24.02 14.15 6.72
C HIS A 96 -24.43 13.21 5.57
N ASN A 97 -23.49 12.92 4.65
CA ASN A 97 -23.78 12.12 3.47
C ASN A 97 -23.86 10.63 3.87
N PRO A 98 -24.98 9.92 3.61
CA PRO A 98 -25.16 8.52 3.97
C PRO A 98 -24.26 7.56 3.22
N HIS A 99 -23.51 8.05 2.22
CA HIS A 99 -22.56 7.28 1.42
C HIS A 99 -21.10 7.62 1.73
N TYR A 100 -20.84 8.35 2.81
CA TYR A 100 -19.48 8.62 3.28
C TYR A 100 -19.15 7.71 4.45
N PHE A 101 -18.12 6.91 4.30
CA PHE A 101 -17.69 5.92 5.29
C PHE A 101 -16.19 6.07 5.56
N PHE A 102 -15.88 6.40 6.80
CA PHE A 102 -14.51 6.49 7.27
C PHE A 102 -14.39 5.75 8.60
N ASP A 103 -13.41 4.84 8.69
CA ASP A 103 -13.13 4.16 9.95
C ASP A 103 -11.64 3.75 10.00
N ALA A 104 -10.85 4.48 10.78
CA ALA A 104 -9.41 4.24 10.96
C ALA A 104 -9.07 2.98 11.76
N THR A 105 -10.06 2.22 12.22
CA THR A 105 -9.83 0.92 12.88
C THR A 105 -9.77 -0.24 11.89
N TYR A 106 -10.24 -0.03 10.67
CA TYR A 106 -10.14 -1.03 9.61
C TYR A 106 -8.70 -1.18 9.13
N SER A 107 -8.36 -2.40 8.78
CA SER A 107 -7.03 -2.79 8.29
C SER A 107 -6.86 -2.62 6.78
N SER A 108 -7.96 -2.45 6.03
CA SER A 108 -7.98 -2.11 4.60
C SER A 108 -9.31 -1.43 4.21
N CYS A 109 -9.28 -0.60 3.18
CA CYS A 109 -10.48 0.01 2.62
C CYS A 109 -11.38 -1.03 1.94
N THR A 110 -10.80 -2.02 1.27
CA THR A 110 -11.54 -3.16 0.69
C THR A 110 -12.41 -3.86 1.74
N LYS A 111 -11.84 -4.13 2.93
CA LYS A 111 -12.60 -4.73 4.04
C LYS A 111 -13.67 -3.80 4.56
N LEU A 112 -13.40 -2.51 4.68
CA LEU A 112 -14.41 -1.51 5.08
C LEU A 112 -15.59 -1.49 4.09
N ILE A 113 -15.33 -1.56 2.78
CA ILE A 113 -16.38 -1.61 1.75
C ILE A 113 -17.19 -2.91 1.87
N ALA A 114 -16.53 -4.06 2.06
CA ALA A 114 -17.19 -5.35 2.20
C ALA A 114 -18.16 -5.38 3.41
N ASP A 115 -17.66 -4.98 4.59
CA ASP A 115 -18.44 -5.00 5.84
C ASP A 115 -19.57 -3.95 5.81
N THR A 116 -19.30 -2.74 5.30
CA THR A 116 -20.31 -1.70 5.12
C THR A 116 -21.36 -2.11 4.09
N GLY A 117 -20.93 -2.68 2.97
CA GLY A 117 -21.79 -3.23 1.93
C GLY A 117 -22.77 -4.25 2.48
N LYS A 118 -22.27 -5.20 3.26
CA LYS A 118 -23.10 -6.20 3.93
C LYS A 118 -24.07 -5.57 4.93
N LYS A 119 -23.57 -4.71 5.80
CA LYS A 119 -24.36 -4.12 6.91
C LYS A 119 -25.41 -3.11 6.45
N ARG A 120 -25.07 -2.28 5.47
CA ARG A 120 -25.92 -1.15 5.05
C ARG A 120 -26.77 -1.43 3.82
N PHE A 121 -26.28 -2.31 2.93
CA PHE A 121 -26.89 -2.53 1.62
C PHE A 121 -27.26 -3.98 1.35
N GLY A 122 -27.00 -4.91 2.31
CA GLY A 122 -27.28 -6.35 2.13
C GLY A 122 -26.35 -7.01 1.10
N PHE A 123 -25.27 -6.35 0.72
CA PHE A 123 -24.32 -6.84 -0.27
C PHE A 123 -23.48 -7.99 0.29
N SER A 124 -23.36 -9.06 -0.50
CA SER A 124 -22.44 -10.15 -0.20
C SER A 124 -22.12 -10.91 -1.49
N ASP A 125 -20.87 -10.93 -1.86
CA ASP A 125 -20.38 -11.74 -3.00
C ASP A 125 -19.27 -12.68 -2.55
N PRO A 126 -19.56 -13.98 -2.33
CA PRO A 126 -18.57 -14.97 -1.93
C PRO A 126 -17.40 -15.12 -2.92
N ASN A 127 -17.60 -14.80 -4.20
CA ASN A 127 -16.53 -14.89 -5.20
C ASN A 127 -15.45 -13.83 -5.00
N LEU A 128 -15.78 -12.71 -4.33
CA LEU A 128 -14.85 -11.64 -4.01
C LEU A 128 -14.21 -11.77 -2.62
N GLU A 129 -14.63 -12.75 -1.81
CA GLU A 129 -14.05 -12.96 -0.48
C GLU A 129 -12.53 -13.20 -0.52
N PRO A 130 -11.96 -14.00 -1.45
CA PRO A 130 -10.51 -14.12 -1.59
C PRO A 130 -9.82 -12.79 -1.87
N LEU A 131 -10.42 -11.91 -2.70
CA LEU A 131 -9.89 -10.59 -3.00
C LEU A 131 -9.87 -9.70 -1.75
N VAL A 132 -10.98 -9.68 -0.98
CA VAL A 132 -11.08 -8.95 0.29
C VAL A 132 -10.00 -9.40 1.26
N ARG A 133 -9.85 -10.73 1.42
CA ARG A 133 -8.87 -11.31 2.34
C ARG A 133 -7.44 -10.96 1.95
N PHE A 134 -7.07 -11.09 0.68
CA PHE A 134 -5.71 -10.77 0.23
C PHE A 134 -5.42 -9.27 0.30
N ALA A 135 -6.37 -8.40 -0.04
CA ALA A 135 -6.22 -6.95 0.13
C ALA A 135 -5.96 -6.60 1.61
N ASP A 136 -6.72 -7.19 2.52
CA ASP A 136 -6.56 -6.97 3.96
C ASP A 136 -5.20 -7.45 4.50
N ILE A 137 -4.72 -8.61 4.05
CA ILE A 137 -3.39 -9.14 4.43
C ILE A 137 -2.27 -8.24 3.90
N VAL A 138 -2.34 -7.86 2.63
CA VAL A 138 -1.29 -7.07 1.97
C VAL A 138 -1.19 -5.68 2.58
N ASP A 139 -2.31 -4.99 2.76
CA ASP A 139 -2.35 -3.63 3.26
C ASP A 139 -1.93 -3.54 4.72
N SER A 140 -2.45 -4.45 5.56
CA SER A 140 -2.09 -4.53 6.98
C SER A 140 -0.74 -5.21 7.25
N ALA A 141 -0.10 -5.78 6.22
CA ALA A 141 1.10 -6.61 6.35
C ALA A 141 0.94 -7.80 7.32
N ARG A 142 -0.27 -8.35 7.43
CA ARG A 142 -0.58 -9.50 8.30
C ARG A 142 -0.33 -10.83 7.60
N PHE A 143 0.85 -10.99 7.03
CA PHE A 143 1.29 -12.27 6.51
C PHE A 143 1.57 -13.25 7.65
N ASP A 144 1.38 -14.54 7.39
CA ASP A 144 1.65 -15.59 8.38
C ASP A 144 3.15 -15.70 8.72
N SER A 145 4.00 -15.37 7.74
CA SER A 145 5.46 -15.32 7.93
C SER A 145 6.10 -14.27 6.99
N PRO A 146 7.35 -13.86 7.27
CA PRO A 146 8.06 -12.95 6.39
C PRO A 146 8.38 -13.58 5.02
N GLU A 147 8.54 -14.91 4.95
CA GLU A 147 8.71 -15.64 3.69
C GLU A 147 7.47 -15.49 2.82
N GLN A 148 6.26 -15.60 3.38
CA GLN A 148 5.02 -15.40 2.64
C GLN A 148 4.96 -13.97 2.05
N ALA A 149 5.42 -12.97 2.79
CA ALA A 149 5.44 -11.58 2.31
C ALA A 149 6.34 -11.36 1.09
N ILE A 150 7.39 -12.17 0.94
CA ILE A 150 8.35 -12.08 -0.19
C ILE A 150 8.19 -13.19 -1.21
N ASP A 151 7.39 -14.22 -0.94
CA ASP A 151 7.19 -15.34 -1.86
C ASP A 151 6.52 -14.84 -3.15
N ARG A 152 7.15 -15.13 -4.24
CA ARG A 152 6.67 -14.83 -5.60
C ARG A 152 6.39 -16.11 -6.39
N SER A 153 6.36 -17.28 -5.74
CA SER A 153 5.80 -18.51 -6.30
C SER A 153 4.27 -18.46 -6.34
N ASP A 154 3.65 -17.77 -5.36
CA ASP A 154 2.21 -17.50 -5.35
C ASP A 154 1.81 -16.52 -6.48
N PRO A 155 0.93 -16.92 -7.41
CA PRO A 155 0.44 -16.05 -8.47
C PRO A 155 -0.21 -14.75 -7.96
N ILE A 156 -0.89 -14.78 -6.79
CA ILE A 156 -1.54 -13.60 -6.23
C ILE A 156 -0.48 -12.58 -5.77
N MET A 157 0.61 -13.03 -5.16
CA MET A 157 1.72 -12.13 -4.78
C MET A 157 2.46 -11.56 -6.01
N ARG A 158 2.46 -12.28 -7.15
CA ARG A 158 2.91 -11.71 -8.44
C ARG A 158 1.97 -10.63 -8.92
N LEU A 159 0.65 -10.88 -8.85
CA LEU A 159 -0.37 -9.87 -9.19
C LEU A 159 -0.22 -8.62 -8.32
N VAL A 160 -0.03 -8.76 -7.01
CA VAL A 160 0.26 -7.63 -6.10
C VAL A 160 1.45 -6.81 -6.62
N SER A 161 2.58 -7.47 -6.93
CA SER A 161 3.76 -6.78 -7.45
C SER A 161 3.51 -6.08 -8.80
N VAL A 162 2.68 -6.68 -9.66
CA VAL A 162 2.29 -6.09 -10.94
C VAL A 162 1.41 -4.86 -10.73
N VAL A 163 0.45 -4.92 -9.81
CA VAL A 163 -0.41 -3.76 -9.44
C VAL A 163 0.43 -2.62 -8.86
N GLU A 164 1.32 -2.90 -7.92
CA GLU A 164 2.22 -1.90 -7.32
C GLU A 164 3.09 -1.19 -8.35
N HIS A 165 3.46 -1.88 -9.44
CA HIS A 165 4.32 -1.31 -10.48
C HIS A 165 3.55 -0.63 -11.61
N TYR A 166 2.44 -1.22 -12.08
CA TYR A 166 1.70 -0.78 -13.26
C TYR A 166 0.32 -0.19 -12.97
N GLY A 167 -0.07 -0.03 -11.71
CA GLY A 167 -1.41 0.32 -11.24
C GLY A 167 -1.86 1.74 -11.57
N ASP A 168 -1.80 2.13 -12.84
CA ASP A 168 -2.36 3.37 -13.40
C ASP A 168 -3.82 3.21 -13.87
N ASP A 169 -4.40 4.28 -14.43
CA ASP A 169 -5.77 4.29 -14.94
C ASP A 169 -6.01 3.21 -15.99
N GLY A 170 -5.07 3.05 -16.92
CA GLY A 170 -5.19 2.11 -18.03
C GLY A 170 -5.15 0.66 -17.55
N PHE A 171 -4.30 0.39 -16.56
CA PHE A 171 -4.20 -0.92 -15.95
C PHE A 171 -5.46 -1.26 -15.12
N TYR A 172 -5.99 -0.30 -14.35
CA TYR A 172 -7.24 -0.49 -13.59
C TYR A 172 -8.43 -0.72 -14.54
N ALA A 173 -8.52 0.03 -15.64
CA ALA A 173 -9.58 -0.15 -16.64
C ALA A 173 -9.58 -1.55 -17.30
N GLN A 174 -8.42 -2.21 -17.35
CA GLN A 174 -8.29 -3.59 -17.85
C GLN A 174 -8.57 -4.62 -16.75
N LEU A 175 -8.03 -4.41 -15.53
CA LEU A 175 -8.00 -5.44 -14.51
C LEU A 175 -9.29 -5.51 -13.67
N VAL A 176 -9.96 -4.38 -13.43
CA VAL A 176 -11.22 -4.36 -12.66
C VAL A 176 -12.30 -5.21 -13.31
N PRO A 177 -12.58 -5.11 -14.64
CA PRO A 177 -13.54 -6.00 -15.31
C PRO A 177 -13.16 -7.49 -15.22
N ASP A 178 -11.87 -7.82 -15.32
CA ASP A 178 -11.43 -9.21 -15.19
C ASP A 178 -11.74 -9.76 -13.77
N LEU A 179 -11.41 -8.98 -12.73
CA LEU A 179 -11.67 -9.37 -11.33
C LEU A 179 -13.16 -9.37 -10.94
N LEU A 180 -14.01 -8.66 -11.68
CA LEU A 180 -15.46 -8.73 -11.51
C LEU A 180 -16.07 -10.03 -12.04
N HIS A 181 -15.44 -10.65 -13.05
CA HIS A 181 -16.02 -11.78 -13.78
C HIS A 181 -15.26 -13.09 -13.63
N LYS A 182 -14.03 -13.06 -13.12
CA LYS A 182 -13.16 -14.23 -12.97
C LYS A 182 -12.66 -14.35 -11.53
N PRO A 183 -12.42 -15.57 -11.05
CA PRO A 183 -11.79 -15.79 -9.75
C PRO A 183 -10.41 -15.10 -9.67
N LEU A 184 -10.08 -14.55 -8.50
CA LEU A 184 -8.77 -13.91 -8.26
C LEU A 184 -7.59 -14.79 -8.67
N ALA A 185 -7.62 -16.08 -8.34
CA ALA A 185 -6.55 -17.02 -8.70
C ALA A 185 -6.37 -17.19 -10.21
N GLU A 186 -7.47 -17.17 -10.98
CA GLU A 186 -7.42 -17.24 -12.45
C GLU A 186 -6.79 -15.98 -13.05
N VAL A 187 -7.24 -14.81 -12.59
CA VAL A 187 -6.68 -13.53 -13.05
C VAL A 187 -5.19 -13.45 -12.72
N ALA A 188 -4.82 -13.80 -11.48
CA ALA A 188 -3.44 -13.80 -11.02
C ALA A 188 -2.52 -14.75 -11.82
N ALA A 189 -3.04 -15.92 -12.21
CA ALA A 189 -2.29 -16.91 -12.99
C ALA A 189 -2.29 -16.62 -14.51
N SER A 190 -2.97 -15.57 -14.98
CA SER A 190 -3.09 -15.27 -16.40
C SER A 190 -1.72 -14.97 -17.06
N SER A 191 -1.61 -15.27 -18.36
CA SER A 191 -0.40 -14.97 -19.13
C SER A 191 -0.09 -13.47 -19.13
N ALA A 192 -1.10 -12.62 -19.17
CA ALA A 192 -0.93 -11.15 -19.16
C ALA A 192 -0.26 -10.66 -17.87
N ILE A 193 -0.61 -11.22 -16.71
CA ILE A 193 0.03 -10.90 -15.44
C ILE A 193 1.43 -11.50 -15.38
N ASN A 194 1.60 -12.76 -15.77
CA ASN A 194 2.91 -13.41 -15.75
C ASN A 194 3.93 -12.69 -16.65
N GLU A 195 3.56 -12.25 -17.85
CA GLU A 195 4.46 -11.50 -18.74
C GLU A 195 4.89 -10.16 -18.12
N ARG A 196 3.96 -9.42 -17.49
CA ARG A 196 4.30 -8.18 -16.78
C ARG A 196 5.17 -8.44 -15.56
N TYR A 197 4.98 -9.57 -14.89
CA TYR A 197 5.75 -9.93 -13.69
C TYR A 197 7.20 -10.34 -14.02
N LYS A 198 7.48 -10.97 -15.17
CA LYS A 198 8.83 -11.46 -15.52
C LYS A 198 9.98 -10.46 -15.24
N PRO A 199 9.92 -9.20 -15.70
CA PRO A 199 10.98 -8.22 -15.39
C PRO A 199 11.03 -7.86 -13.90
N LEU A 200 9.88 -7.83 -13.22
CA LEU A 200 9.79 -7.52 -11.78
C LEU A 200 10.38 -8.64 -10.94
N GLY A 201 10.12 -9.91 -11.31
CA GLY A 201 10.69 -11.08 -10.64
C GLY A 201 12.21 -11.06 -10.64
N LYS A 202 12.83 -10.80 -11.80
CA LYS A 202 14.30 -10.65 -11.89
C LYS A 202 14.85 -9.51 -11.02
N LYS A 203 14.13 -8.40 -10.91
CA LYS A 203 14.53 -7.30 -10.01
C LYS A 203 14.40 -7.70 -8.55
N HIS A 204 13.31 -8.38 -8.20
CA HIS A 204 13.07 -8.88 -6.85
C HIS A 204 14.16 -9.88 -6.43
N GLU A 205 14.46 -10.88 -7.25
CA GLU A 205 15.52 -11.87 -7.00
C GLU A 205 16.89 -11.19 -6.75
N ARG A 206 17.27 -10.24 -7.62
CA ARG A 206 18.51 -9.46 -7.46
C ARG A 206 18.50 -8.65 -6.16
N PHE A 207 17.37 -8.06 -5.81
CA PHE A 207 17.25 -7.29 -4.57
C PHE A 207 17.42 -8.20 -3.36
N VAL A 208 16.76 -9.38 -3.33
CA VAL A 208 16.88 -10.36 -2.24
C VAL A 208 18.35 -10.81 -2.09
N GLU A 209 19.02 -11.13 -3.21
CA GLU A 209 20.42 -11.57 -3.20
C GLU A 209 21.35 -10.46 -2.66
N ARG A 210 21.18 -9.22 -3.13
CA ARG A 210 21.95 -8.08 -2.63
C ARG A 210 21.71 -7.79 -1.15
N VAL A 211 20.48 -7.89 -0.68
CA VAL A 211 20.19 -7.76 0.77
C VAL A 211 20.97 -8.83 1.53
N ARG A 212 20.96 -10.09 1.07
CA ARG A 212 21.73 -11.19 1.70
C ARG A 212 23.22 -10.89 1.76
N GLU A 213 23.82 -10.44 0.64
CA GLU A 213 25.25 -10.16 0.55
C GLU A 213 25.71 -8.98 1.40
N LYS A 214 24.87 -7.95 1.52
CA LYS A 214 25.21 -6.67 2.17
C LYS A 214 24.73 -6.55 3.62
N SER A 215 24.07 -7.59 4.13
CA SER A 215 23.59 -7.58 5.50
C SER A 215 24.71 -7.81 6.51
N GLU A 216 24.71 -6.98 7.54
CA GLU A 216 25.54 -7.12 8.74
C GLU A 216 24.62 -7.38 9.94
N VAL A 217 24.75 -8.52 10.60
CA VAL A 217 24.00 -8.83 11.82
C VAL A 217 24.76 -8.29 13.03
N GLN A 218 24.14 -7.38 13.78
CA GLN A 218 24.68 -6.74 14.97
C GLN A 218 23.74 -7.01 16.14
N GLY A 219 24.05 -8.05 16.94
CA GLY A 219 23.16 -8.50 18.01
C GLY A 219 21.78 -8.88 17.45
N ARG A 220 20.75 -8.16 17.82
CA ARG A 220 19.36 -8.36 17.39
C ARG A 220 18.94 -7.51 16.19
N VAL A 221 19.87 -6.80 15.55
CA VAL A 221 19.62 -5.89 14.42
C VAL A 221 20.26 -6.44 13.16
N VAL A 222 19.54 -6.43 12.05
CA VAL A 222 20.12 -6.57 10.73
C VAL A 222 20.27 -5.20 10.09
N PHE A 223 21.51 -4.84 9.76
CA PHE A 223 21.88 -3.61 9.07
C PHE A 223 22.19 -3.90 7.61
N VAL A 224 21.69 -3.07 6.68
CA VAL A 224 21.91 -3.24 5.24
C VAL A 224 22.26 -1.92 4.58
N ASP A 225 23.45 -1.82 3.99
CA ASP A 225 23.85 -0.65 3.18
C ASP A 225 23.72 -0.95 1.68
N MET A 226 22.70 -0.33 1.07
CA MET A 226 22.37 -0.46 -0.36
C MET A 226 22.65 0.84 -1.13
N THR A 227 23.51 1.72 -0.62
CA THR A 227 23.75 3.05 -1.19
C THR A 227 24.63 3.05 -2.44
N ASP A 228 25.19 1.94 -2.83
CA ASP A 228 26.05 1.75 -4.02
C ASP A 228 25.27 1.68 -5.34
N THR A 229 23.95 1.58 -5.29
CA THR A 229 23.06 1.57 -6.47
C THR A 229 21.74 2.26 -6.18
N LEU A 230 21.14 2.81 -7.25
CA LEU A 230 19.78 3.36 -7.19
C LEU A 230 18.76 2.23 -6.99
N LEU A 231 17.94 2.35 -5.95
CA LEU A 231 16.84 1.45 -5.66
C LEU A 231 15.52 2.02 -6.18
N GLU A 232 14.63 1.16 -6.66
CA GLU A 232 13.25 1.54 -7.01
C GLU A 232 12.37 1.63 -5.76
N SER A 233 12.59 0.72 -4.80
CA SER A 233 11.88 0.67 -3.52
C SER A 233 12.74 0.00 -2.45
N VAL A 234 12.32 0.13 -1.20
CA VAL A 234 12.96 -0.52 -0.05
C VAL A 234 12.05 -1.66 0.42
N GLY A 235 12.40 -2.87 0.08
CA GLY A 235 11.63 -4.08 0.44
C GLY A 235 11.87 -4.50 1.89
N LYS A 236 11.13 -3.91 2.82
CA LYS A 236 11.30 -4.09 4.27
C LYS A 236 11.16 -5.54 4.79
N PHE A 237 10.38 -6.38 4.14
CA PHE A 237 10.16 -7.76 4.60
C PHE A 237 11.31 -8.72 4.22
N VAL A 238 12.13 -8.36 3.23
CA VAL A 238 13.24 -9.20 2.78
C VAL A 238 14.26 -9.42 3.91
N THR A 239 14.53 -8.41 4.71
CA THR A 239 15.43 -8.55 5.87
C THR A 239 14.92 -9.56 6.88
N TYR A 240 13.60 -9.57 7.14
CA TYR A 240 12.99 -10.49 8.11
C TYR A 240 12.95 -11.94 7.59
N ALA A 241 12.72 -12.13 6.30
CA ALA A 241 12.72 -13.46 5.70
C ALA A 241 14.15 -14.07 5.63
N LEU A 242 15.16 -13.23 5.44
CA LEU A 242 16.55 -13.70 5.39
C LEU A 242 17.18 -13.86 6.78
N PHE A 243 16.72 -13.09 7.76
CA PHE A 243 17.24 -13.03 9.12
C PHE A 243 16.09 -13.08 10.15
N PRO A 244 15.36 -14.20 10.25
CA PRO A 244 14.15 -14.31 11.07
C PRO A 244 14.40 -14.07 12.57
N GLU A 245 15.59 -14.33 13.05
CA GLU A 245 16.00 -14.10 14.46
C GLU A 245 16.22 -12.60 14.78
N SER A 246 16.30 -11.73 13.76
CA SER A 246 16.47 -10.30 13.99
C SER A 246 15.18 -9.67 14.54
N VAL A 247 15.33 -8.78 15.54
CA VAL A 247 14.22 -8.01 16.12
C VAL A 247 13.97 -6.74 15.33
N TYR A 248 15.03 -6.12 14.85
CA TYR A 248 14.97 -4.88 14.06
C TYR A 248 15.75 -4.99 12.75
N SER A 249 15.34 -4.20 11.79
CA SER A 249 16.09 -3.97 10.55
C SER A 249 16.35 -2.48 10.35
N VAL A 250 17.55 -2.15 9.87
CA VAL A 250 17.94 -0.82 9.44
C VAL A 250 18.53 -0.92 8.05
N LEU A 251 17.83 -0.40 7.06
CA LEU A 251 18.28 -0.41 5.67
C LEU A 251 18.47 1.04 5.19
N VAL A 252 19.66 1.34 4.69
CA VAL A 252 19.95 2.61 4.00
C VAL A 252 20.15 2.36 2.51
N GLY A 253 19.51 3.18 1.67
CA GLY A 253 19.62 3.07 0.22
C GLY A 253 19.39 4.40 -0.47
N VAL A 254 19.74 4.49 -1.76
CA VAL A 254 19.51 5.65 -2.60
C VAL A 254 18.29 5.40 -3.48
N LEU A 255 17.29 6.25 -3.39
CA LEU A 255 16.10 6.25 -4.26
C LEU A 255 16.16 7.47 -5.19
N LYS A 256 15.24 7.57 -6.16
CA LYS A 256 15.15 8.69 -7.11
C LYS A 256 15.09 10.06 -6.42
N GLY A 257 14.52 10.15 -5.21
CA GLY A 257 14.40 11.38 -4.42
C GLY A 257 15.58 11.66 -3.47
N GLY A 258 16.60 10.80 -3.44
CA GLY A 258 17.76 10.90 -2.54
C GLY A 258 17.89 9.68 -1.59
N PRO A 259 18.88 9.74 -0.69
CA PRO A 259 19.08 8.69 0.30
C PRO A 259 17.91 8.58 1.26
N LYS A 260 17.59 7.33 1.61
CA LYS A 260 16.54 7.01 2.58
C LYS A 260 16.99 5.92 3.52
N ILE A 261 16.68 6.10 4.81
CA ILE A 261 16.76 5.04 5.82
C ILE A 261 15.36 4.49 6.03
N SER A 262 15.24 3.18 6.10
CA SER A 262 14.05 2.46 6.55
C SER A 262 14.41 1.68 7.80
N VAL A 263 13.65 1.89 8.88
CA VAL A 263 13.80 1.19 10.14
C VAL A 263 12.53 0.41 10.41
N GLY A 264 12.64 -0.83 10.83
CA GLY A 264 11.47 -1.66 11.08
C GLY A 264 11.67 -2.67 12.19
N TYR A 265 10.57 -3.00 12.87
CA TYR A 265 10.46 -4.09 13.83
C TYR A 265 9.97 -5.34 13.12
N ASN A 266 10.55 -6.49 13.44
CA ASN A 266 10.16 -7.80 12.94
C ASN A 266 9.06 -8.41 13.83
N PRO A 267 7.78 -8.40 13.40
CA PRO A 267 6.69 -8.91 14.22
C PRO A 267 6.73 -10.44 14.38
N TRP A 268 7.51 -11.14 13.54
CA TRP A 268 7.67 -12.59 13.59
C TRP A 268 8.86 -13.05 14.44
N SER A 269 9.66 -12.16 14.97
CA SER A 269 10.82 -12.49 15.83
C SER A 269 10.44 -13.15 17.17
N GLY A 270 9.16 -13.06 17.56
CA GLY A 270 8.71 -13.51 18.89
C GLY A 270 9.22 -12.65 20.06
N GLN A 271 9.99 -11.60 19.79
CA GLN A 271 10.52 -10.69 20.80
C GLN A 271 9.60 -9.46 20.96
N PRO A 272 9.52 -8.86 22.14
CA PRO A 272 8.71 -7.67 22.35
C PRO A 272 9.27 -6.46 21.61
N LEU A 273 8.39 -5.57 21.15
CA LEU A 273 8.75 -4.22 20.71
C LEU A 273 9.15 -3.39 21.94
N ASP A 274 10.42 -3.08 22.09
CA ASP A 274 10.97 -2.32 23.22
C ASP A 274 11.57 -0.96 22.83
N ALA A 275 11.45 -0.58 21.55
CA ALA A 275 11.88 0.72 21.03
C ALA A 275 10.77 1.38 20.20
N ASP A 276 10.55 2.67 20.37
CA ASP A 276 9.66 3.46 19.51
C ASP A 276 10.45 3.95 18.28
N ILE A 277 10.27 3.24 17.16
CA ILE A 277 10.95 3.55 15.90
C ILE A 277 10.56 4.95 15.37
N SER A 278 9.31 5.38 15.58
CA SER A 278 8.88 6.70 15.13
C SER A 278 9.61 7.81 15.88
N ALA A 279 9.80 7.66 17.20
CA ALA A 279 10.55 8.59 18.01
C ALA A 279 12.04 8.63 17.64
N ILE A 280 12.64 7.46 17.34
CA ILE A 280 14.01 7.37 16.84
C ILE A 280 14.15 8.13 15.52
N CYS A 281 13.30 7.85 14.53
CA CYS A 281 13.35 8.52 13.24
C CYS A 281 13.11 10.03 13.33
N ALA A 282 12.22 10.48 14.22
CA ALA A 282 11.92 11.90 14.41
C ALA A 282 13.13 12.74 14.84
N ARG A 283 14.07 12.16 15.61
CA ARG A 283 15.33 12.84 16.01
C ARG A 283 16.19 13.26 14.82
N TYR A 284 16.03 12.59 13.68
CA TYR A 284 16.78 12.85 12.46
C TYR A 284 15.91 13.50 11.35
N GLY A 285 14.74 14.05 11.72
CA GLY A 285 13.83 14.70 10.78
C GLY A 285 12.97 13.74 9.96
N GLY A 286 12.89 12.48 10.36
CA GLY A 286 12.00 11.48 9.78
C GLY A 286 10.70 11.32 10.56
N GLY A 287 10.04 10.17 10.39
CA GLY A 287 8.81 9.83 11.09
C GLY A 287 8.36 8.40 10.81
N GLY A 288 7.15 8.06 11.25
CA GLY A 288 6.59 6.73 11.07
C GLY A 288 5.59 6.36 12.16
N HIS A 289 5.55 5.07 12.45
CA HIS A 289 4.80 4.45 13.54
C HIS A 289 5.77 3.77 14.51
N PRO A 290 5.34 3.42 15.73
CA PRO A 290 6.22 2.73 16.68
C PRO A 290 6.93 1.49 16.13
N VAL A 291 6.32 0.79 15.18
CA VAL A 291 6.86 -0.45 14.56
C VAL A 291 7.66 -0.23 13.27
N VAL A 292 7.58 0.95 12.64
CA VAL A 292 8.24 1.22 11.36
C VAL A 292 8.45 2.72 11.16
N GLY A 293 9.61 3.11 10.65
CA GLY A 293 9.90 4.51 10.36
C GLY A 293 10.82 4.68 9.17
N GLY A 294 10.93 5.93 8.73
CA GLY A 294 11.83 6.30 7.65
C GLY A 294 12.35 7.71 7.77
N ILE A 295 13.56 7.91 7.24
CA ILE A 295 14.23 9.20 7.20
C ILE A 295 14.67 9.44 5.77
N SER A 296 14.33 10.60 5.21
CA SER A 296 14.75 11.01 3.86
C SER A 296 15.80 12.11 3.94
N PHE A 297 16.80 12.04 3.07
CA PHE A 297 17.91 13.00 3.02
C PHE A 297 17.97 13.69 1.65
N ALA A 298 18.67 14.83 1.58
CA ALA A 298 18.96 15.47 0.30
C ALA A 298 19.85 14.56 -0.57
N ALA A 299 19.78 14.72 -1.89
CA ALA A 299 20.42 13.79 -2.84
C ALA A 299 21.95 13.65 -2.66
N ASN A 300 22.61 14.67 -2.14
CA ASN A 300 24.05 14.69 -1.86
C ASN A 300 24.46 14.23 -0.45
N ASP A 301 23.49 13.84 0.41
CA ASP A 301 23.73 13.50 1.82
C ASP A 301 23.91 12.00 2.07
N VAL A 302 24.45 11.25 1.10
CA VAL A 302 24.62 9.78 1.21
C VAL A 302 25.44 9.39 2.44
N GLU A 303 26.59 10.05 2.66
CA GLU A 303 27.46 9.73 3.79
C GLU A 303 26.81 10.02 5.13
N ARG A 304 26.05 11.12 5.21
CA ARG A 304 25.27 11.43 6.43
C ARG A 304 24.18 10.37 6.68
N ALA A 305 23.50 9.93 5.62
CA ALA A 305 22.50 8.87 5.74
C ALA A 305 23.11 7.55 6.24
N ARG A 306 24.30 7.17 5.74
CA ARG A 306 25.05 6.01 6.22
C ARG A 306 25.42 6.11 7.72
N LEU A 307 25.95 7.28 8.13
CA LEU A 307 26.32 7.51 9.54
C LEU A 307 25.10 7.38 10.46
N VAL A 308 24.01 8.07 10.13
CA VAL A 308 22.76 8.01 10.91
C VAL A 308 22.19 6.59 10.94
N ALA A 309 22.23 5.86 9.83
CA ALA A 309 21.75 4.48 9.80
C ALA A 309 22.57 3.56 10.73
N ARG A 310 23.90 3.73 10.77
CA ARG A 310 24.76 2.97 11.68
C ARG A 310 24.55 3.36 13.15
N GLU A 311 24.33 4.64 13.46
CA GLU A 311 23.96 5.09 14.82
C GLU A 311 22.66 4.44 15.29
N ILE A 312 21.62 4.44 14.45
CA ILE A 312 20.33 3.79 14.76
C ILE A 312 20.51 2.28 14.92
N ALA A 313 21.27 1.63 14.07
CA ALA A 313 21.53 0.19 14.16
C ALA A 313 22.24 -0.16 15.49
N LYS A 314 23.25 0.63 15.89
CA LYS A 314 23.95 0.47 17.15
C LYS A 314 23.04 0.69 18.37
N GLU A 315 22.20 1.71 18.33
CA GLU A 315 21.23 2.00 19.42
C GLU A 315 20.24 0.83 19.61
N LEU A 316 19.71 0.29 18.49
CA LEU A 316 18.74 -0.81 18.53
C LEU A 316 19.39 -2.17 18.88
N ALA A 317 20.69 -2.31 18.73
CA ALA A 317 21.42 -3.53 19.07
C ALA A 317 21.59 -3.73 20.60
N GLY A 318 21.54 -2.64 21.37
CA GLY A 318 21.67 -2.62 22.85
C GLY A 318 23.06 -2.29 23.30
#